data_afbb1b17eaaaa6660452db866252e29d
#
_entry.id   afbb1b17eaaaa6660452db866252e29d
#
_cell.length_a   1.000
_cell.length_b   1.000
_cell.length_c   1.000
_cell.angle_alpha   90.00
_cell.angle_beta   90.00
_cell.angle_gamma   90.00
#
_symmetry.space_group_name_H-M   'P 1'
#
loop_
_entity.id
_entity.type
_entity.pdbx_description
1 polymer ?
#
loop_
_entity_poly.entity_id
_entity_poly.type
_entity_poly.pdbx_seq_one_letter_code
_entity_poly.pdbx_strand_id
1 'polypeptide(L)'
;AGYAAYLVGGGVRDLLLGKHPKDFDVATDASPEEVRALFSNCRLIGRRFRLAHVHFGREIIEVATFRGHHENGEGEGVVENGMILRDNVYGTVEEDAMRRDFTVNALYYNIADFSVVDYTGGLQDLKQHKLRLIGDPMVRFKEDPVRMLRAIRFAAKLEFQLHETIDRLIAEQGKLLANVPAARLFDEILKLFLSGHGVSAYHLLKEHDLLQYLFPLTSPLLKDDDYSDRFISQALANTDTRIQQDKPVTPAFLFAALLWLPVRQQAGLLQQQGMTPLQAMQVAGDDITREQVSYVTLPKRFSFPMREIWINQVRLEMRRGKRALRLLQQPRFRASYDFLLLRNQAGESLQELCDWWTAFQEQSDEQQRQMINQLNKGQGQGKKRRRRSRKKNSARKSSAS
;
A
#
# COMPACT_ATOMS: atom_id res chain seq x y z
N ALA A 1 -28.05 30.79 5.56
CA ALA A 1 -27.70 30.98 6.96
C ALA A 1 -26.69 32.12 7.16
N GLY A 2 -26.17 32.73 6.07
CA GLY A 2 -25.27 33.90 6.12
C GLY A 2 -23.78 33.56 6.22
N TYR A 3 -23.42 32.27 6.26
CA TYR A 3 -22.02 31.84 6.29
C TYR A 3 -21.42 31.76 4.88
N ALA A 4 -20.13 32.08 4.75
CA ALA A 4 -19.37 31.81 3.54
C ALA A 4 -19.11 30.28 3.41
N ALA A 5 -19.25 29.76 2.20
CA ALA A 5 -19.00 28.33 1.94
C ALA A 5 -18.43 28.13 0.53
N TYR A 6 -17.37 27.33 0.45
CA TYR A 6 -16.66 27.04 -0.78
C TYR A 6 -16.50 25.52 -0.96
N LEU A 7 -16.64 25.02 -2.19
CA LEU A 7 -16.05 23.74 -2.51
C LEU A 7 -14.53 23.88 -2.55
N VAL A 8 -13.79 22.89 -2.03
CA VAL A 8 -12.35 23.06 -1.82
C VAL A 8 -11.55 21.80 -2.18
N GLY A 9 -10.26 21.98 -2.31
CA GLY A 9 -9.30 20.89 -2.31
C GLY A 9 -9.32 20.02 -3.57
N GLY A 10 -9.26 18.71 -3.35
CA GLY A 10 -9.14 17.72 -4.42
C GLY A 10 -10.31 17.74 -5.41
N GLY A 11 -11.52 18.01 -4.96
CA GLY A 11 -12.71 18.10 -5.80
C GLY A 11 -12.60 19.21 -6.84
N VAL A 12 -12.23 20.43 -6.40
CA VAL A 12 -12.06 21.59 -7.30
C VAL A 12 -10.92 21.34 -8.30
N ARG A 13 -9.76 20.84 -7.82
CA ARG A 13 -8.63 20.48 -8.68
C ARG A 13 -9.04 19.47 -9.75
N ASP A 14 -9.70 18.38 -9.36
CA ASP A 14 -10.06 17.30 -10.27
C ASP A 14 -11.07 17.79 -11.34
N LEU A 15 -12.03 18.65 -10.97
CA LEU A 15 -12.95 19.32 -11.92
C LEU A 15 -12.20 20.19 -12.94
N LEU A 16 -11.24 20.99 -12.48
CA LEU A 16 -10.43 21.85 -13.36
C LEU A 16 -9.53 21.06 -14.31
N LEU A 17 -9.18 19.81 -13.95
CA LEU A 17 -8.46 18.85 -14.81
C LEU A 17 -9.40 18.05 -15.72
N GLY A 18 -10.71 18.33 -15.73
CA GLY A 18 -11.71 17.57 -16.50
C GLY A 18 -11.95 16.16 -15.99
N LYS A 19 -11.57 15.86 -14.74
CA LYS A 19 -11.79 14.57 -14.07
C LYS A 19 -13.08 14.61 -13.23
N HIS A 20 -13.64 13.44 -12.96
CA HIS A 20 -14.78 13.32 -12.03
C HIS A 20 -14.26 13.16 -10.59
N PRO A 21 -14.55 14.11 -9.69
CA PRO A 21 -14.21 13.97 -8.28
C PRO A 21 -14.95 12.79 -7.65
N LYS A 22 -14.29 12.10 -6.73
CA LYS A 22 -14.94 11.05 -5.91
C LYS A 22 -15.72 11.66 -4.75
N ASP A 23 -15.17 12.71 -4.13
CA ASP A 23 -15.69 13.34 -2.93
C ASP A 23 -15.68 14.86 -3.10
N PHE A 24 -16.60 15.54 -2.45
CA PHE A 24 -16.68 17.00 -2.39
C PHE A 24 -16.50 17.45 -0.96
N ASP A 25 -15.48 18.25 -0.72
CA ASP A 25 -15.20 18.89 0.56
C ASP A 25 -15.68 20.34 0.52
N VAL A 26 -16.25 20.79 1.62
CA VAL A 26 -16.68 22.17 1.80
C VAL A 26 -15.85 22.81 2.91
N ALA A 27 -15.39 24.05 2.70
CA ALA A 27 -14.82 24.88 3.74
C ALA A 27 -15.72 26.12 3.99
N THR A 28 -15.88 26.50 5.25
CA THR A 28 -16.79 27.56 5.69
C THR A 28 -16.21 28.36 6.86
N ASP A 29 -16.69 29.54 7.07
CA ASP A 29 -16.46 30.35 8.31
C ASP A 29 -17.34 29.91 9.48
N ALA A 30 -18.36 29.05 9.26
CA ALA A 30 -19.14 28.46 10.34
C ALA A 30 -18.31 27.51 11.18
N SER A 31 -18.42 27.59 12.51
CA SER A 31 -17.86 26.60 13.44
C SER A 31 -18.47 25.19 13.23
N PRO A 32 -17.82 24.12 13.65
CA PRO A 32 -18.41 22.78 13.54
C PRO A 32 -19.74 22.64 14.26
N GLU A 33 -19.94 23.34 15.37
CA GLU A 33 -21.16 23.38 16.15
C GLU A 33 -22.29 24.09 15.41
N GLU A 34 -22.00 25.19 14.72
CA GLU A 34 -22.96 25.93 13.89
C GLU A 34 -23.38 25.11 12.68
N VAL A 35 -22.44 24.43 12.01
CA VAL A 35 -22.74 23.45 10.92
C VAL A 35 -23.68 22.35 11.45
N ARG A 36 -23.39 21.80 12.63
CA ARG A 36 -24.25 20.79 13.26
C ARG A 36 -25.63 21.32 13.61
N ALA A 37 -25.74 22.59 14.01
CA ALA A 37 -27.02 23.21 14.30
C ALA A 37 -27.87 23.42 13.03
N LEU A 38 -27.25 23.67 11.88
CA LEU A 38 -27.93 23.84 10.59
C LEU A 38 -28.43 22.54 9.98
N PHE A 39 -27.73 21.41 10.22
CA PHE A 39 -28.01 20.12 9.58
C PHE A 39 -28.34 19.06 10.64
N SER A 40 -29.58 18.61 10.70
CA SER A 40 -30.04 17.56 11.64
C SER A 40 -29.34 16.20 11.42
N ASN A 41 -28.86 15.97 10.20
CA ASN A 41 -28.13 14.77 9.75
C ASN A 41 -26.60 14.95 9.83
N CYS A 42 -26.11 15.86 10.67
CA CYS A 42 -24.68 16.15 10.84
C CYS A 42 -24.07 15.41 12.05
N ARG A 43 -22.85 14.88 11.87
CA ARG A 43 -22.01 14.31 12.94
C ARG A 43 -20.65 14.97 12.96
N LEU A 44 -20.22 15.39 14.17
CA LEU A 44 -18.85 15.91 14.36
C LEU A 44 -17.90 14.75 14.56
N ILE A 45 -16.80 14.76 13.79
CA ILE A 45 -15.75 13.73 13.82
C ILE A 45 -14.36 14.36 13.92
N GLY A 46 -13.38 13.55 14.23
CA GLY A 46 -11.96 13.93 14.25
C GLY A 46 -11.52 14.52 15.62
N ARG A 47 -10.35 14.06 16.08
CA ARG A 47 -9.68 14.57 17.30
C ARG A 47 -8.60 15.60 16.97
N ARG A 48 -7.84 15.35 15.89
CA ARG A 48 -6.78 16.25 15.41
C ARG A 48 -7.35 17.42 14.63
N PHE A 49 -8.32 17.12 13.77
CA PHE A 49 -9.05 18.08 12.93
C PHE A 49 -10.53 17.81 13.12
N ARG A 50 -11.26 18.79 13.64
CA ARG A 50 -12.69 18.67 13.87
C ARG A 50 -13.43 18.97 12.57
N LEU A 51 -14.20 18.01 12.08
CA LEU A 51 -14.94 18.08 10.83
C LEU A 51 -16.42 17.80 11.10
N ALA A 52 -17.28 18.40 10.31
CA ALA A 52 -18.71 18.10 10.30
C ALA A 52 -19.02 17.20 9.08
N HIS A 53 -19.47 15.99 9.33
CA HIS A 53 -19.97 15.09 8.31
C HIS A 53 -21.47 15.27 8.15
N VAL A 54 -21.89 15.81 7.02
CA VAL A 54 -23.31 15.96 6.68
C VAL A 54 -23.72 14.81 5.77
N HIS A 55 -24.70 14.02 6.19
CA HIS A 55 -25.11 12.80 5.53
C HIS A 55 -26.29 13.02 4.57
N PHE A 56 -26.14 12.72 3.29
CA PHE A 56 -27.20 12.73 2.28
C PHE A 56 -27.44 11.31 1.78
N GLY A 57 -28.28 10.57 2.50
CA GLY A 57 -28.49 9.13 2.23
C GLY A 57 -27.19 8.33 2.45
N ARG A 58 -26.58 7.84 1.38
CA ARG A 58 -25.29 7.12 1.44
C ARG A 58 -24.07 8.01 1.24
N GLU A 59 -24.28 9.22 0.79
CA GLU A 59 -23.21 10.19 0.53
C GLU A 59 -22.94 11.03 1.79
N ILE A 60 -21.69 11.40 1.97
CA ILE A 60 -21.22 12.23 3.08
C ILE A 60 -20.48 13.40 2.48
N ILE A 61 -20.91 14.62 2.85
CA ILE A 61 -20.15 15.83 2.54
C ILE A 61 -19.37 16.21 3.80
N GLU A 62 -18.06 16.32 3.64
CA GLU A 62 -17.16 16.79 4.70
C GLU A 62 -17.16 18.33 4.70
N VAL A 63 -17.51 18.93 5.85
CA VAL A 63 -17.49 20.37 6.04
C VAL A 63 -16.46 20.71 7.08
N ALA A 64 -15.46 21.51 6.69
CA ALA A 64 -14.38 21.99 7.55
C ALA A 64 -14.57 23.49 7.81
N THR A 65 -14.33 23.94 9.04
CA THR A 65 -14.19 25.36 9.34
C THR A 65 -12.83 25.86 8.83
N PHE A 66 -12.76 27.10 8.30
CA PHE A 66 -11.49 27.71 7.91
C PHE A 66 -10.51 27.74 9.09
N ARG A 67 -9.28 27.36 8.83
CA ARG A 67 -8.24 27.25 9.86
C ARG A 67 -7.34 28.46 9.86
N GLY A 68 -7.14 29.03 11.04
CA GLY A 68 -6.23 30.15 11.29
C GLY A 68 -4.83 29.72 11.73
N HIS A 69 -3.92 30.68 11.87
CA HIS A 69 -2.59 30.46 12.42
C HIS A 69 -2.64 30.18 13.93
N HIS A 70 -1.75 29.32 14.44
CA HIS A 70 -1.69 28.97 15.87
C HIS A 70 -1.39 30.14 16.79
N GLU A 71 -0.77 31.21 16.29
CA GLU A 71 -0.43 32.39 17.08
C GLU A 71 -1.60 33.38 17.21
N ASN A 72 -2.52 33.40 16.26
CA ASN A 72 -3.56 34.44 16.15
C ASN A 72 -5.01 33.91 16.10
N GLY A 73 -5.19 32.58 16.04
CA GLY A 73 -6.52 31.99 15.82
C GLY A 73 -7.23 31.58 17.11
N GLU A 74 -8.57 31.55 17.07
CA GLU A 74 -9.41 31.02 18.15
C GLU A 74 -9.48 29.50 18.06
N GLY A 75 -9.32 28.78 19.19
CA GLY A 75 -9.49 27.35 19.28
C GLY A 75 -8.34 26.59 19.98
N GLU A 76 -8.39 25.24 19.91
CA GLU A 76 -7.42 24.35 20.53
C GLU A 76 -6.34 23.92 19.53
N GLY A 77 -5.16 24.53 19.60
CA GLY A 77 -3.95 24.11 18.88
C GLY A 77 -2.92 23.47 19.81
N VAL A 78 -2.31 22.34 19.44
CA VAL A 78 -1.21 21.70 20.17
C VAL A 78 -0.08 21.38 19.21
N VAL A 79 1.09 21.94 19.46
CA VAL A 79 2.33 21.66 18.71
C VAL A 79 3.35 21.09 19.69
N GLU A 80 3.95 19.93 19.36
CA GLU A 80 4.99 19.29 20.16
C GLU A 80 6.19 18.96 19.26
N ASN A 81 7.39 19.39 19.67
CA ASN A 81 8.62 19.21 18.89
C ASN A 81 8.52 19.66 17.42
N GLY A 82 7.75 20.73 17.14
CA GLY A 82 7.49 21.23 15.80
C GLY A 82 6.42 20.46 15.00
N MET A 83 5.85 19.38 15.56
CA MET A 83 4.76 18.62 14.94
C MET A 83 3.39 19.06 15.46
N ILE A 84 2.43 19.26 14.55
CA ILE A 84 1.06 19.62 14.88
C ILE A 84 0.29 18.40 15.35
N LEU A 85 -0.09 18.33 16.63
CA LEU A 85 -0.86 17.24 17.22
C LEU A 85 -2.38 17.55 17.22
N ARG A 86 -2.78 18.81 17.44
CA ARG A 86 -4.15 19.31 17.27
C ARG A 86 -4.12 20.60 16.49
N ASP A 87 -5.13 20.81 15.66
CA ASP A 87 -5.23 21.93 14.74
C ASP A 87 -6.68 22.37 14.57
N ASN A 88 -7.29 22.78 15.69
CA ASN A 88 -8.65 23.31 15.73
C ASN A 88 -8.61 24.83 16.00
N VAL A 89 -7.71 25.53 15.34
CA VAL A 89 -7.60 26.99 15.35
C VAL A 89 -8.30 27.52 14.10
N TYR A 90 -9.29 28.41 14.29
CA TYR A 90 -10.13 28.92 13.20
C TYR A 90 -9.67 30.29 12.74
N GLY A 91 -9.90 30.59 11.46
CA GLY A 91 -9.45 31.85 10.85
C GLY A 91 -10.18 32.19 9.55
N THR A 92 -9.52 32.94 8.68
CA THR A 92 -10.06 33.40 7.40
C THR A 92 -9.83 32.34 6.29
N VAL A 93 -10.51 32.49 5.15
CA VAL A 93 -10.31 31.63 3.97
C VAL A 93 -8.88 31.71 3.45
N GLU A 94 -8.24 32.87 3.50
CA GLU A 94 -6.84 33.07 3.08
C GLU A 94 -5.88 32.32 4.01
N GLU A 95 -6.07 32.42 5.32
CA GLU A 95 -5.28 31.67 6.30
C GLU A 95 -5.44 30.16 6.12
N ASP A 96 -6.67 29.67 5.86
CA ASP A 96 -6.92 28.26 5.56
C ASP A 96 -6.17 27.82 4.30
N ALA A 97 -6.13 28.66 3.25
CA ALA A 97 -5.39 28.38 2.03
C ALA A 97 -3.88 28.24 2.29
N MET A 98 -3.31 29.18 3.06
CA MET A 98 -1.87 29.17 3.39
C MET A 98 -1.45 28.00 4.27
N ARG A 99 -2.37 27.35 4.97
CA ARG A 99 -2.09 26.18 5.83
C ARG A 99 -2.24 24.85 5.12
N ARG A 100 -2.82 24.80 3.94
CA ARG A 100 -2.95 23.57 3.15
C ARG A 100 -1.57 23.05 2.73
N ASP A 101 -1.55 21.82 2.21
CA ASP A 101 -0.29 21.16 1.82
C ASP A 101 0.25 21.68 0.48
N PHE A 102 -0.53 21.55 -0.58
CA PHE A 102 -0.07 21.85 -1.95
C PHE A 102 -0.96 22.92 -2.58
N THR A 103 -0.34 23.78 -3.40
CA THR A 103 -1.01 24.88 -4.09
C THR A 103 -2.22 24.40 -4.90
N VAL A 104 -2.09 23.29 -5.63
CA VAL A 104 -3.16 22.69 -6.43
C VAL A 104 -4.33 22.14 -5.60
N ASN A 105 -4.16 21.97 -4.30
CA ASN A 105 -5.20 21.55 -3.35
C ASN A 105 -5.77 22.72 -2.52
N ALA A 106 -5.30 23.94 -2.77
CA ALA A 106 -5.72 25.16 -2.08
C ALA A 106 -6.57 26.07 -2.99
N LEU A 107 -7.39 25.46 -3.81
CA LEU A 107 -8.34 26.13 -4.71
C LEU A 107 -9.74 26.08 -4.09
N TYR A 108 -10.45 27.21 -4.10
CA TYR A 108 -11.76 27.39 -3.51
C TYR A 108 -12.75 27.80 -4.60
N TYR A 109 -13.79 27.01 -4.80
CA TYR A 109 -14.85 27.33 -5.74
C TYR A 109 -16.03 27.95 -5.03
N ASN A 110 -16.35 29.19 -5.37
CA ASN A 110 -17.47 29.92 -4.83
C ASN A 110 -18.76 29.64 -5.62
N ILE A 111 -19.74 29.03 -4.98
CA ILE A 111 -21.01 28.69 -5.62
C ILE A 111 -21.86 29.96 -5.91
N ALA A 112 -21.65 31.06 -5.18
CA ALA A 112 -22.48 32.25 -5.32
C ALA A 112 -22.23 33.01 -6.64
N ASP A 113 -20.99 33.04 -7.11
CA ASP A 113 -20.57 33.75 -8.34
C ASP A 113 -19.82 32.86 -9.34
N PHE A 114 -19.69 31.56 -9.04
CA PHE A 114 -19.02 30.56 -9.85
C PHE A 114 -17.52 30.83 -10.09
N SER A 115 -16.91 31.64 -9.23
CA SER A 115 -15.47 31.96 -9.31
C SER A 115 -14.61 30.90 -8.63
N VAL A 116 -13.36 30.82 -9.07
CA VAL A 116 -12.30 30.07 -8.38
C VAL A 116 -11.36 31.05 -7.71
N VAL A 117 -11.28 30.96 -6.38
CA VAL A 117 -10.39 31.79 -5.57
C VAL A 117 -9.08 31.02 -5.33
N ASP A 118 -7.96 31.67 -5.62
CA ASP A 118 -6.61 31.10 -5.53
C ASP A 118 -5.66 32.10 -4.84
N TYR A 119 -5.28 31.80 -3.60
CA TYR A 119 -4.35 32.61 -2.80
C TYR A 119 -2.90 32.14 -2.93
N THR A 120 -2.64 30.96 -3.54
CA THR A 120 -1.35 30.28 -3.46
C THR A 120 -0.67 30.06 -4.80
N GLY A 121 -1.32 30.44 -5.90
CA GLY A 121 -0.83 30.21 -7.28
C GLY A 121 -1.12 28.79 -7.80
N GLY A 122 -2.10 28.11 -7.20
CA GLY A 122 -2.48 26.74 -7.56
C GLY A 122 -3.00 26.59 -8.99
N LEU A 123 -3.70 27.60 -9.53
CA LEU A 123 -4.15 27.59 -10.94
C LEU A 123 -3.00 27.58 -11.93
N GLN A 124 -1.91 28.28 -11.63
CA GLN A 124 -0.73 28.30 -12.46
C GLN A 124 0.00 26.95 -12.38
N ASP A 125 0.22 26.43 -11.18
CA ASP A 125 0.86 25.13 -10.97
C ASP A 125 0.05 24.00 -11.62
N LEU A 126 -1.29 24.07 -11.59
CA LEU A 126 -2.20 23.14 -12.25
C LEU A 126 -1.98 23.14 -13.78
N LYS A 127 -1.91 24.33 -14.40
CA LYS A 127 -1.63 24.47 -15.85
C LYS A 127 -0.25 23.95 -16.24
N GLN A 128 0.73 24.08 -15.35
CA GLN A 128 2.11 23.64 -15.57
C GLN A 128 2.34 22.18 -15.18
N HIS A 129 1.33 21.48 -14.68
CA HIS A 129 1.46 20.13 -14.12
C HIS A 129 2.54 20.01 -13.04
N LYS A 130 2.65 21.00 -12.17
CA LYS A 130 3.63 21.06 -11.09
C LYS A 130 2.97 20.87 -9.73
N LEU A 131 3.62 20.11 -8.86
CA LEU A 131 3.20 19.94 -7.48
C LEU A 131 4.13 20.74 -6.57
N ARG A 132 3.61 21.85 -6.03
CA ARG A 132 4.33 22.77 -5.15
C ARG A 132 3.73 22.73 -3.74
N LEU A 133 4.60 22.67 -2.73
CA LEU A 133 4.23 22.80 -1.33
C LEU A 133 4.01 24.29 -0.99
N ILE A 134 2.98 24.57 -0.20
CA ILE A 134 2.70 25.94 0.27
C ILE A 134 3.61 26.26 1.46
N GLY A 135 4.23 27.43 1.44
CA GLY A 135 5.17 27.91 2.47
C GLY A 135 6.58 27.34 2.32
N ASP A 136 7.40 27.49 3.36
CA ASP A 136 8.77 26.97 3.38
C ASP A 136 8.79 25.45 3.48
N PRO A 137 9.32 24.70 2.50
CA PRO A 137 9.28 23.24 2.50
C PRO A 137 10.00 22.61 3.69
N MET A 138 11.08 23.21 4.18
CA MET A 138 11.84 22.67 5.32
C MET A 138 11.01 22.74 6.61
N VAL A 139 10.33 23.86 6.83
CA VAL A 139 9.43 24.04 7.97
C VAL A 139 8.24 23.07 7.84
N ARG A 140 7.64 23.01 6.67
CA ARG A 140 6.43 22.20 6.40
C ARG A 140 6.69 20.69 6.54
N PHE A 141 7.87 20.20 6.15
CA PHE A 141 8.25 18.79 6.35
C PHE A 141 8.54 18.46 7.81
N LYS A 142 9.06 19.39 8.59
CA LYS A 142 9.24 19.22 10.05
C LYS A 142 7.88 19.20 10.79
N GLU A 143 6.95 20.09 10.42
CA GLU A 143 5.59 20.09 10.98
C GLU A 143 4.83 18.79 10.73
N ASP A 144 4.96 18.24 9.53
CA ASP A 144 4.30 17.02 9.12
C ASP A 144 5.10 16.26 8.05
N PRO A 145 5.99 15.34 8.43
CA PRO A 145 6.81 14.59 7.49
C PRO A 145 6.01 13.74 6.48
N VAL A 146 4.75 13.40 6.81
CA VAL A 146 3.85 12.68 5.89
C VAL A 146 3.58 13.48 4.61
N ARG A 147 3.80 14.80 4.61
CA ARG A 147 3.70 15.62 3.38
C ARG A 147 4.65 15.15 2.28
N MET A 148 5.79 14.56 2.60
CA MET A 148 6.68 13.93 1.62
C MET A 148 6.01 12.77 0.90
N LEU A 149 5.38 11.85 1.64
CA LEU A 149 4.62 10.74 1.06
C LEU A 149 3.40 11.20 0.28
N ARG A 150 2.73 12.26 0.76
CA ARG A 150 1.62 12.90 0.05
C ARG A 150 2.08 13.54 -1.25
N ALA A 151 3.27 14.18 -1.28
CA ALA A 151 3.87 14.72 -2.51
C ALA A 151 4.08 13.61 -3.55
N ILE A 152 4.71 12.51 -3.17
CA ILE A 152 4.90 11.33 -4.03
C ILE A 152 3.56 10.80 -4.55
N ARG A 153 2.57 10.66 -3.65
CA ARG A 153 1.24 10.16 -4.01
C ARG A 153 0.51 11.07 -5.00
N PHE A 154 0.55 12.38 -4.80
CA PHE A 154 -0.11 13.32 -5.71
C PHE A 154 0.65 13.44 -7.03
N ALA A 155 1.99 13.44 -7.02
CA ALA A 155 2.80 13.41 -8.23
C ALA A 155 2.45 12.17 -9.08
N ALA A 156 2.40 10.99 -8.48
CA ALA A 156 2.01 9.75 -9.16
C ALA A 156 0.55 9.78 -9.67
N LYS A 157 -0.42 10.19 -8.81
CA LYS A 157 -1.85 10.21 -9.17
C LYS A 157 -2.20 11.21 -10.26
N LEU A 158 -1.57 12.37 -10.25
CA LEU A 158 -1.86 13.48 -11.15
C LEU A 158 -0.98 13.47 -12.39
N GLU A 159 0.11 12.68 -12.36
CA GLU A 159 1.20 12.71 -13.36
C GLU A 159 1.88 14.08 -13.42
N PHE A 160 2.04 14.69 -12.24
CA PHE A 160 2.67 15.98 -12.06
C PHE A 160 4.12 15.83 -11.64
N GLN A 161 4.95 16.77 -12.10
CA GLN A 161 6.33 16.89 -11.65
C GLN A 161 6.39 17.56 -10.27
N LEU A 162 7.26 17.07 -9.41
CA LEU A 162 7.56 17.75 -8.16
C LEU A 162 8.25 19.09 -8.48
N HIS A 163 7.86 20.15 -7.76
CA HIS A 163 8.52 21.44 -7.92
C HIS A 163 9.95 21.34 -7.33
N GLU A 164 10.91 22.00 -7.97
CA GLU A 164 12.34 21.94 -7.61
C GLU A 164 12.64 22.24 -6.14
N THR A 165 11.78 23.05 -5.47
CA THR A 165 11.91 23.40 -4.05
C THR A 165 11.69 22.21 -3.13
N ILE A 166 10.94 21.19 -3.54
CA ILE A 166 10.63 19.99 -2.73
C ILE A 166 11.32 18.75 -3.25
N ASP A 167 11.66 18.69 -4.52
CA ASP A 167 12.21 17.52 -5.18
C ASP A 167 13.48 16.98 -4.49
N ARG A 168 14.48 17.84 -4.28
CA ARG A 168 15.69 17.48 -3.54
C ARG A 168 15.45 17.26 -2.04
N LEU A 169 14.63 18.14 -1.44
CA LEU A 169 14.40 18.11 0.00
C LEU A 169 13.69 16.84 0.46
N ILE A 170 12.86 16.22 -0.38
CA ILE A 170 12.21 14.96 -0.04
C ILE A 170 13.25 13.87 0.27
N ALA A 171 14.26 13.71 -0.57
CA ALA A 171 15.33 12.73 -0.34
C ALA A 171 16.18 13.10 0.90
N GLU A 172 16.58 14.36 1.02
CA GLU A 172 17.41 14.85 2.14
C GLU A 172 16.71 14.74 3.50
N GLN A 173 15.41 14.95 3.55
CA GLN A 173 14.61 14.97 4.78
C GLN A 173 13.87 13.66 5.05
N GLY A 174 13.98 12.65 4.19
CA GLY A 174 13.30 11.35 4.33
C GLY A 174 13.39 10.73 5.72
N LYS A 175 14.52 10.94 6.43
CA LYS A 175 14.73 10.48 7.82
C LYS A 175 13.66 10.98 8.80
N LEU A 176 13.00 12.09 8.54
CA LEU A 176 11.93 12.60 9.39
C LEU A 176 10.72 11.66 9.44
N LEU A 177 10.56 10.76 8.46
CA LEU A 177 9.51 9.73 8.47
C LEU A 177 9.62 8.79 9.67
N ALA A 178 10.81 8.60 10.23
CA ALA A 178 11.02 7.81 11.45
C ALA A 178 10.30 8.41 12.69
N ASN A 179 9.97 9.70 12.68
CA ASN A 179 9.25 10.36 13.76
C ASN A 179 7.72 10.27 13.60
N VAL A 180 7.22 9.73 12.48
CA VAL A 180 5.78 9.59 12.24
C VAL A 180 5.27 8.32 12.92
N PRO A 181 4.11 8.38 13.61
CA PRO A 181 3.50 7.17 14.16
C PRO A 181 3.28 6.09 13.09
N ALA A 182 3.73 4.86 13.38
CA ALA A 182 3.70 3.73 12.44
C ALA A 182 2.28 3.43 11.90
N ALA A 183 1.24 3.69 12.68
CA ALA A 183 -0.15 3.56 12.24
C ALA A 183 -0.50 4.57 11.15
N ARG A 184 0.01 5.79 11.24
CA ARG A 184 -0.21 6.84 10.24
C ARG A 184 0.54 6.54 8.94
N LEU A 185 1.76 5.98 9.04
CA LEU A 185 2.51 5.50 7.87
C LEU A 185 1.76 4.37 7.16
N PHE A 186 1.14 3.45 7.91
CA PHE A 186 0.31 2.40 7.32
C PHE A 186 -0.83 2.97 6.47
N ASP A 187 -1.57 3.96 6.98
CA ASP A 187 -2.67 4.58 6.25
C ASP A 187 -2.19 5.29 4.97
N GLU A 188 -1.04 5.97 5.00
CA GLU A 188 -0.49 6.61 3.80
C GLU A 188 0.05 5.58 2.80
N ILE A 189 0.64 4.47 3.23
CA ILE A 189 1.05 3.36 2.35
C ILE A 189 -0.15 2.77 1.61
N LEU A 190 -1.29 2.60 2.28
CA LEU A 190 -2.50 2.14 1.60
C LEU A 190 -2.96 3.14 0.54
N LYS A 191 -2.91 4.44 0.83
CA LYS A 191 -3.26 5.48 -0.14
C LYS A 191 -2.27 5.57 -1.30
N LEU A 192 -0.98 5.32 -1.07
CA LEU A 192 0.07 5.27 -2.10
C LEU A 192 -0.18 4.14 -3.09
N PHE A 193 -0.36 2.92 -2.58
CA PHE A 193 -0.33 1.71 -3.39
C PHE A 193 -1.70 1.13 -3.76
N LEU A 194 -2.79 1.62 -3.14
CA LEU A 194 -4.15 1.17 -3.43
C LEU A 194 -5.00 2.28 -4.05
N SER A 195 -4.37 3.20 -4.80
CA SER A 195 -5.06 4.29 -5.50
C SER A 195 -5.17 4.11 -7.02
N GLY A 196 -4.60 3.01 -7.56
CA GLY A 196 -4.54 2.76 -9.01
C GLY A 196 -3.32 3.40 -9.72
N HIS A 197 -2.36 3.93 -8.93
CA HIS A 197 -1.11 4.54 -9.40
C HIS A 197 0.09 4.03 -8.59
N GLY A 198 0.01 2.80 -8.10
CA GLY A 198 0.98 2.20 -7.19
C GLY A 198 2.36 2.02 -7.81
N VAL A 199 2.43 1.67 -9.10
CA VAL A 199 3.71 1.53 -9.83
C VAL A 199 4.44 2.86 -9.88
N SER A 200 3.76 3.94 -10.30
CA SER A 200 4.38 5.28 -10.37
C SER A 200 4.81 5.77 -8.98
N ALA A 201 3.98 5.55 -7.95
CA ALA A 201 4.32 5.89 -6.58
C ALA A 201 5.55 5.13 -6.07
N TYR A 202 5.69 3.85 -6.42
CA TYR A 202 6.84 3.01 -6.07
C TYR A 202 8.14 3.52 -6.70
N HIS A 203 8.11 3.88 -7.99
CA HIS A 203 9.29 4.42 -8.66
C HIS A 203 9.73 5.74 -8.03
N LEU A 204 8.79 6.66 -7.76
CA LEU A 204 9.10 7.92 -7.08
C LEU A 204 9.63 7.70 -5.65
N LEU A 205 9.11 6.73 -4.88
CA LEU A 205 9.64 6.38 -3.56
C LEU A 205 11.09 5.88 -3.64
N LYS A 206 11.44 5.13 -4.69
CA LYS A 206 12.82 4.67 -4.93
C LYS A 206 13.73 5.82 -5.34
N GLU A 207 13.30 6.64 -6.29
CA GLU A 207 14.05 7.79 -6.80
C GLU A 207 14.44 8.76 -5.67
N HIS A 208 13.55 8.96 -4.70
CA HIS A 208 13.75 9.85 -3.56
C HIS A 208 14.23 9.13 -2.30
N ASP A 209 14.68 7.89 -2.39
CA ASP A 209 15.20 7.09 -1.27
C ASP A 209 14.24 6.96 -0.06
N LEU A 210 12.94 7.17 -0.25
CA LEU A 210 11.95 7.09 0.83
C LEU A 210 11.59 5.66 1.22
N LEU A 211 11.79 4.71 0.32
CA LEU A 211 11.41 3.31 0.54
C LEU A 211 12.16 2.68 1.74
N GLN A 212 13.41 3.10 1.98
CA GLN A 212 14.22 2.62 3.09
C GLN A 212 13.65 2.96 4.47
N TYR A 213 12.86 4.04 4.60
CA TYR A 213 12.22 4.42 5.86
C TYR A 213 10.90 3.70 6.10
N LEU A 214 10.27 3.18 5.05
CA LEU A 214 9.00 2.45 5.11
C LEU A 214 9.20 0.93 5.14
N PHE A 215 10.17 0.44 4.36
CA PHE A 215 10.50 -0.98 4.19
C PHE A 215 12.01 -1.21 4.25
N PRO A 216 12.66 -0.99 5.42
CA PRO A 216 14.11 -1.06 5.56
C PRO A 216 14.68 -2.46 5.27
N LEU A 217 13.88 -3.52 5.48
CA LEU A 217 14.28 -4.89 5.20
C LEU A 217 14.23 -5.21 3.68
N THR A 218 13.36 -4.54 2.94
CA THR A 218 13.17 -4.77 1.50
C THR A 218 14.08 -3.88 0.67
N SER A 219 14.22 -2.61 1.06
CA SER A 219 14.92 -1.60 0.26
C SER A 219 16.37 -1.99 -0.13
N PRO A 220 17.20 -2.57 0.76
CA PRO A 220 18.55 -2.98 0.38
C PRO A 220 18.57 -4.08 -0.70
N LEU A 221 17.57 -4.99 -0.67
CA LEU A 221 17.49 -6.12 -1.59
C LEU A 221 17.08 -5.74 -3.02
N LEU A 222 16.64 -4.49 -3.22
CA LEU A 222 16.25 -3.98 -4.53
C LEU A 222 17.43 -3.46 -5.34
N LYS A 223 18.59 -3.22 -4.70
CA LYS A 223 19.75 -2.62 -5.36
C LYS A 223 20.53 -3.62 -6.19
N ASP A 224 20.52 -4.89 -5.79
CA ASP A 224 21.41 -5.92 -6.32
C ASP A 224 20.70 -6.98 -7.21
N ASP A 225 19.37 -6.88 -7.37
CA ASP A 225 18.61 -7.93 -8.05
C ASP A 225 17.43 -7.39 -8.86
N ASP A 226 17.56 -7.48 -10.18
CA ASP A 226 16.49 -7.13 -11.14
C ASP A 226 15.19 -7.91 -10.93
N TYR A 227 15.26 -9.15 -10.42
CA TYR A 227 14.07 -9.91 -10.09
C TYR A 227 13.26 -9.22 -9.00
N SER A 228 13.93 -8.74 -7.97
CA SER A 228 13.32 -8.10 -6.81
C SER A 228 12.48 -6.89 -7.22
N ASP A 229 13.05 -6.03 -8.06
CA ASP A 229 12.35 -4.84 -8.57
C ASP A 229 11.19 -5.20 -9.48
N ARG A 230 11.39 -6.14 -10.42
CA ARG A 230 10.31 -6.65 -11.29
C ARG A 230 9.17 -7.26 -10.49
N PHE A 231 9.46 -8.02 -9.43
CA PHE A 231 8.45 -8.66 -8.62
C PHE A 231 7.52 -7.65 -7.94
N ILE A 232 8.07 -6.62 -7.29
CA ILE A 232 7.27 -5.56 -6.64
C ILE A 232 6.53 -4.74 -7.69
N SER A 233 7.19 -4.32 -8.76
CA SER A 233 6.56 -3.56 -9.84
C SER A 233 5.39 -4.33 -10.47
N GLN A 234 5.54 -5.64 -10.72
CA GLN A 234 4.48 -6.48 -11.26
C GLN A 234 3.32 -6.66 -10.27
N ALA A 235 3.61 -6.80 -8.97
CA ALA A 235 2.57 -6.87 -7.94
C ALA A 235 1.72 -5.60 -7.90
N LEU A 236 2.37 -4.43 -8.00
CA LEU A 236 1.69 -3.14 -8.03
C LEU A 236 0.93 -2.93 -9.34
N ALA A 237 1.49 -3.30 -10.50
CA ALA A 237 0.80 -3.23 -11.78
C ALA A 237 -0.49 -4.09 -11.80
N ASN A 238 -0.41 -5.31 -11.25
CA ASN A 238 -1.58 -6.17 -11.10
C ASN A 238 -2.62 -5.54 -10.13
N THR A 239 -2.17 -4.86 -9.08
CA THR A 239 -3.02 -4.15 -8.13
C THR A 239 -3.70 -2.95 -8.79
N ASP A 240 -2.94 -2.11 -9.51
CA ASP A 240 -3.46 -0.95 -10.23
C ASP A 240 -4.51 -1.36 -11.26
N THR A 241 -4.24 -2.41 -12.05
CA THR A 241 -5.19 -2.97 -13.01
C THR A 241 -6.49 -3.44 -12.34
N ARG A 242 -6.40 -4.09 -11.18
CA ARG A 242 -7.60 -4.52 -10.42
C ARG A 242 -8.42 -3.33 -9.93
N ILE A 243 -7.76 -2.29 -9.44
CA ILE A 243 -8.43 -1.07 -8.96
C ILE A 243 -9.14 -0.36 -10.12
N GLN A 244 -8.49 -0.24 -11.28
CA GLN A 244 -9.08 0.34 -12.49
C GLN A 244 -10.29 -0.47 -13.00
N GLN A 245 -10.37 -1.75 -12.68
CA GLN A 245 -11.48 -2.65 -13.01
C GLN A 245 -12.51 -2.78 -11.87
N ASP A 246 -12.46 -1.92 -10.85
CA ASP A 246 -13.31 -1.98 -9.64
C ASP A 246 -13.28 -3.35 -8.92
N LYS A 247 -12.18 -4.11 -9.08
CA LYS A 247 -11.98 -5.39 -8.41
C LYS A 247 -11.39 -5.20 -7.03
N PRO A 248 -11.80 -5.99 -6.03
CA PRO A 248 -11.30 -5.84 -4.67
C PRO A 248 -9.80 -6.17 -4.59
N VAL A 249 -9.09 -5.36 -3.82
CA VAL A 249 -7.70 -5.56 -3.45
C VAL A 249 -7.57 -5.62 -1.93
N THR A 250 -6.58 -6.34 -1.41
CA THR A 250 -6.39 -6.48 0.03
C THR A 250 -5.01 -6.01 0.47
N PRO A 251 -4.91 -5.23 1.55
CA PRO A 251 -3.61 -4.87 2.13
C PRO A 251 -2.73 -6.09 2.43
N ALA A 252 -3.32 -7.23 2.80
CA ALA A 252 -2.58 -8.45 3.08
C ALA A 252 -1.75 -8.94 1.88
N PHE A 253 -2.30 -8.89 0.66
CA PHE A 253 -1.57 -9.27 -0.56
C PHE A 253 -0.48 -8.25 -0.89
N LEU A 254 -0.78 -6.96 -0.78
CA LEU A 254 0.20 -5.89 -0.98
C LEU A 254 1.42 -6.06 -0.06
N PHE A 255 1.21 -6.19 1.25
CA PHE A 255 2.30 -6.38 2.20
C PHE A 255 2.99 -7.73 2.03
N ALA A 256 2.26 -8.79 1.61
CA ALA A 256 2.89 -10.05 1.25
C ALA A 256 3.90 -9.88 0.11
N ALA A 257 3.57 -9.07 -0.89
CA ALA A 257 4.48 -8.78 -2.01
C ALA A 257 5.66 -7.90 -1.58
N LEU A 258 5.40 -6.81 -0.86
CA LEU A 258 6.44 -5.87 -0.42
C LEU A 258 7.47 -6.50 0.52
N LEU A 259 7.09 -7.49 1.32
CA LEU A 259 7.96 -8.16 2.29
C LEU A 259 8.40 -9.57 1.84
N TRP A 260 8.07 -10.00 0.63
CA TRP A 260 8.42 -11.32 0.13
C TRP A 260 9.92 -11.58 0.09
N LEU A 261 10.68 -10.61 -0.38
CA LEU A 261 12.12 -10.73 -0.58
C LEU A 261 12.88 -11.02 0.72
N PRO A 262 12.74 -10.20 1.79
CA PRO A 262 13.38 -10.50 3.06
C PRO A 262 12.90 -11.80 3.69
N VAL A 263 11.61 -12.15 3.57
CA VAL A 263 11.08 -13.43 4.06
C VAL A 263 11.70 -14.61 3.31
N ARG A 264 11.80 -14.55 1.98
CA ARG A 264 12.42 -15.59 1.14
C ARG A 264 13.90 -15.75 1.47
N GLN A 265 14.64 -14.66 1.63
CA GLN A 265 16.04 -14.68 1.98
C GLN A 265 16.26 -15.32 3.36
N GLN A 266 15.54 -14.86 4.36
CA GLN A 266 15.62 -15.40 5.72
C GLN A 266 15.22 -16.87 5.78
N ALA A 267 14.16 -17.26 5.09
CA ALA A 267 13.75 -18.68 5.00
C ALA A 267 14.82 -19.54 4.36
N GLY A 268 15.54 -19.03 3.34
CA GLY A 268 16.67 -19.72 2.72
C GLY A 268 17.82 -19.96 3.70
N LEU A 269 18.18 -18.95 4.49
CA LEU A 269 19.23 -19.07 5.53
C LEU A 269 18.85 -20.11 6.61
N LEU A 270 17.60 -20.08 7.08
CA LEU A 270 17.11 -21.05 8.07
C LEU A 270 17.10 -22.49 7.52
N GLN A 271 16.82 -22.68 6.23
CA GLN A 271 16.90 -24.00 5.59
C GLN A 271 18.35 -24.51 5.49
N GLN A 272 19.32 -23.64 5.22
CA GLN A 272 20.74 -23.99 5.25
C GLN A 272 21.20 -24.42 6.66
N GLN A 273 20.58 -23.89 7.70
CA GLN A 273 20.77 -24.29 9.09
C GLN A 273 20.04 -25.59 9.48
N GLY A 274 19.35 -26.25 8.54
CA GLY A 274 18.71 -27.54 8.73
C GLY A 274 17.21 -27.52 9.04
N MET A 275 16.56 -26.35 9.00
CA MET A 275 15.10 -26.28 9.16
C MET A 275 14.39 -26.86 7.93
N THR A 276 13.22 -27.47 8.15
CA THR A 276 12.36 -27.84 7.03
C THR A 276 11.82 -26.59 6.31
N PRO A 277 11.54 -26.64 4.99
CA PRO A 277 11.05 -25.48 4.24
C PRO A 277 9.82 -24.82 4.86
N LEU A 278 8.90 -25.62 5.42
CA LEU A 278 7.70 -25.11 6.06
C LEU A 278 8.00 -24.35 7.36
N GLN A 279 8.85 -24.93 8.22
CA GLN A 279 9.28 -24.30 9.47
C GLN A 279 10.07 -23.02 9.19
N ALA A 280 11.02 -23.07 8.26
CA ALA A 280 11.83 -21.93 7.86
C ALA A 280 10.95 -20.76 7.37
N MET A 281 9.93 -21.03 6.54
CA MET A 281 9.00 -20.02 6.07
C MET A 281 8.15 -19.43 7.18
N GLN A 282 7.73 -20.24 8.15
CA GLN A 282 6.97 -19.76 9.32
C GLN A 282 7.81 -18.84 10.20
N VAL A 283 9.01 -19.26 10.58
CA VAL A 283 9.92 -18.49 11.42
C VAL A 283 10.31 -17.19 10.73
N ALA A 284 10.75 -17.25 9.47
CA ALA A 284 11.10 -16.07 8.70
C ALA A 284 9.94 -15.08 8.59
N GLY A 285 8.73 -15.58 8.30
CA GLY A 285 7.54 -14.74 8.20
C GLY A 285 7.18 -14.05 9.52
N ASP A 286 7.38 -14.74 10.65
CA ASP A 286 7.13 -14.17 11.99
C ASP A 286 8.19 -13.12 12.35
N ASP A 287 9.45 -13.37 12.09
CA ASP A 287 10.56 -12.48 12.42
C ASP A 287 10.50 -11.19 11.58
N ILE A 288 10.36 -11.33 10.25
CA ILE A 288 10.24 -10.18 9.34
C ILE A 288 8.99 -9.35 9.66
N THR A 289 7.86 -9.99 9.98
CA THR A 289 6.64 -9.27 10.39
C THR A 289 6.85 -8.50 11.69
N ARG A 290 7.50 -9.09 12.68
CA ARG A 290 7.79 -8.47 13.98
C ARG A 290 8.69 -7.23 13.81
N GLU A 291 9.71 -7.34 12.99
CA GLU A 291 10.62 -6.23 12.72
C GLU A 291 9.94 -5.11 11.93
N GLN A 292 9.20 -5.44 10.87
CA GLN A 292 8.50 -4.46 10.04
C GLN A 292 7.46 -3.63 10.82
N VAL A 293 6.80 -4.22 11.82
CA VAL A 293 5.78 -3.52 12.64
C VAL A 293 6.36 -2.34 13.41
N SER A 294 7.66 -2.32 13.72
CA SER A 294 8.32 -1.18 14.35
C SER A 294 8.42 0.06 13.45
N TYR A 295 8.38 -0.13 12.13
CA TYR A 295 8.43 0.95 11.14
C TYR A 295 7.02 1.32 10.64
N VAL A 296 6.24 0.32 10.27
CA VAL A 296 4.88 0.50 9.74
C VAL A 296 3.97 -0.53 10.41
N THR A 297 2.93 -0.05 11.07
CA THR A 297 1.95 -0.92 11.72
C THR A 297 1.31 -1.89 10.73
N LEU A 298 1.27 -3.18 11.10
CA LEU A 298 0.56 -4.22 10.34
C LEU A 298 -0.55 -4.82 11.21
N PRO A 299 -1.80 -4.32 11.10
CA PRO A 299 -2.93 -4.87 11.88
C PRO A 299 -3.07 -6.38 11.69
N LYS A 300 -3.38 -7.12 12.77
CA LYS A 300 -3.50 -8.59 12.77
C LYS A 300 -4.42 -9.12 11.67
N ARG A 301 -5.51 -8.39 11.36
CA ARG A 301 -6.44 -8.72 10.27
C ARG A 301 -5.76 -8.80 8.88
N PHE A 302 -4.61 -8.18 8.69
CA PHE A 302 -3.82 -8.22 7.45
C PHE A 302 -2.56 -9.07 7.60
N SER A 303 -1.85 -9.00 8.74
CA SER A 303 -0.61 -9.75 8.93
C SER A 303 -0.80 -11.26 9.01
N PHE A 304 -1.93 -11.76 9.53
CA PHE A 304 -2.22 -13.19 9.50
C PHE A 304 -2.45 -13.73 8.07
N PRO A 305 -3.38 -13.17 7.27
CA PRO A 305 -3.53 -13.60 5.88
C PRO A 305 -2.24 -13.44 5.04
N MET A 306 -1.46 -12.40 5.28
CA MET A 306 -0.17 -12.19 4.64
C MET A 306 0.78 -13.37 4.89
N ARG A 307 0.96 -13.80 6.13
CA ARG A 307 1.81 -14.95 6.49
C ARG A 307 1.27 -16.26 5.92
N GLU A 308 -0.06 -16.44 5.87
CA GLU A 308 -0.67 -17.60 5.22
C GLU A 308 -0.32 -17.69 3.74
N ILE A 309 -0.28 -16.55 3.02
CA ILE A 309 0.13 -16.49 1.62
C ILE A 309 1.56 -17.03 1.46
N TRP A 310 2.52 -16.61 2.31
CA TRP A 310 3.90 -17.07 2.27
C TRP A 310 4.05 -18.58 2.58
N ILE A 311 3.41 -19.03 3.66
CA ILE A 311 3.41 -20.44 4.06
C ILE A 311 2.84 -21.32 2.94
N ASN A 312 1.80 -20.84 2.27
CA ASN A 312 1.18 -21.57 1.18
C ASN A 312 2.06 -21.64 -0.07
N GLN A 313 3.05 -20.77 -0.27
CA GLN A 313 4.01 -20.94 -1.36
C GLN A 313 4.74 -22.30 -1.23
N VAL A 314 5.16 -22.67 -0.02
CA VAL A 314 5.77 -23.99 0.25
C VAL A 314 4.75 -25.12 0.09
N ARG A 315 3.50 -24.90 0.53
CA ARG A 315 2.43 -25.92 0.42
C ARG A 315 1.99 -26.17 -1.02
N LEU A 316 2.01 -25.14 -1.88
CA LEU A 316 1.69 -25.27 -3.31
C LEU A 316 2.65 -26.23 -4.03
N GLU A 317 3.91 -26.34 -3.57
CA GLU A 317 4.86 -27.32 -4.09
C GLU A 317 4.54 -28.77 -3.64
N MET A 318 3.80 -28.92 -2.53
CA MET A 318 3.45 -30.20 -1.92
C MET A 318 2.16 -30.81 -2.52
N ARG A 319 2.10 -31.01 -3.83
CA ARG A 319 0.91 -31.42 -4.60
C ARG A 319 0.39 -32.86 -4.33
N ARG A 320 1.06 -33.68 -3.47
CA ARG A 320 0.79 -35.10 -3.35
C ARG A 320 -0.22 -35.47 -2.27
N GLY A 321 -0.93 -36.58 -2.52
CA GLY A 321 -1.92 -37.11 -1.58
C GLY A 321 -3.05 -36.13 -1.34
N LYS A 322 -3.60 -36.12 -0.11
CA LYS A 322 -4.72 -35.24 0.26
C LYS A 322 -4.29 -33.77 0.46
N ARG A 323 -3.00 -33.43 0.29
CA ARG A 323 -2.49 -32.06 0.59
C ARG A 323 -3.02 -31.05 -0.40
N ALA A 324 -3.03 -31.35 -1.69
CA ALA A 324 -3.55 -30.45 -2.72
C ALA A 324 -5.04 -30.18 -2.52
N LEU A 325 -5.86 -31.20 -2.29
CA LEU A 325 -7.30 -31.03 -2.01
C LEU A 325 -7.57 -30.17 -0.78
N ARG A 326 -6.80 -30.38 0.31
CA ARG A 326 -6.93 -29.59 1.53
C ARG A 326 -6.52 -28.13 1.31
N LEU A 327 -5.48 -27.88 0.51
CA LEU A 327 -5.00 -26.54 0.21
C LEU A 327 -6.03 -25.78 -0.63
N LEU A 328 -6.63 -26.42 -1.63
CA LEU A 328 -7.67 -25.85 -2.48
C LEU A 328 -8.88 -25.32 -1.68
N GLN A 329 -9.24 -26.01 -0.58
CA GLN A 329 -10.35 -25.67 0.29
C GLN A 329 -10.03 -24.54 1.29
N GLN A 330 -8.78 -24.06 1.37
CA GLN A 330 -8.43 -23.02 2.33
C GLN A 330 -8.92 -21.64 1.87
N PRO A 331 -9.40 -20.78 2.79
CA PRO A 331 -9.92 -19.45 2.46
C PRO A 331 -8.92 -18.56 1.72
N ARG A 332 -7.61 -18.80 1.92
CA ARG A 332 -6.53 -18.00 1.30
C ARG A 332 -5.90 -18.69 0.08
N PHE A 333 -6.46 -19.79 -0.39
CA PHE A 333 -5.94 -20.49 -1.55
C PHE A 333 -5.84 -19.57 -2.76
N ARG A 334 -6.92 -18.85 -3.09
CA ARG A 334 -6.93 -17.96 -4.26
C ARG A 334 -5.82 -16.90 -4.20
N ALA A 335 -5.65 -16.22 -3.08
CA ALA A 335 -4.58 -15.24 -2.92
C ALA A 335 -3.18 -15.86 -3.00
N SER A 336 -3.02 -17.08 -2.46
CA SER A 336 -1.74 -17.81 -2.52
C SER A 336 -1.42 -18.28 -3.94
N TYR A 337 -2.43 -18.67 -4.70
CA TYR A 337 -2.28 -19.04 -6.11
C TYR A 337 -1.97 -17.80 -6.98
N ASP A 338 -2.68 -16.69 -6.79
CA ASP A 338 -2.37 -15.43 -7.48
C ASP A 338 -0.93 -14.97 -7.17
N PHE A 339 -0.45 -15.19 -5.95
CA PHE A 339 0.94 -14.92 -5.56
C PHE A 339 1.95 -15.86 -6.24
N LEU A 340 1.62 -17.13 -6.44
CA LEU A 340 2.42 -18.07 -7.22
C LEU A 340 2.53 -17.61 -8.68
N LEU A 341 1.42 -17.20 -9.29
CA LEU A 341 1.42 -16.64 -10.65
C LEU A 341 2.30 -15.39 -10.75
N LEU A 342 2.21 -14.49 -9.77
CA LEU A 342 3.05 -13.30 -9.68
C LEU A 342 4.55 -13.66 -9.64
N ARG A 343 4.96 -14.65 -8.85
CA ARG A 343 6.35 -15.14 -8.78
C ARG A 343 6.83 -15.62 -10.14
N ASN A 344 5.99 -16.38 -10.85
CA ASN A 344 6.31 -16.87 -12.20
C ASN A 344 6.40 -15.72 -13.21
N GLN A 345 5.47 -14.76 -13.17
CA GLN A 345 5.48 -13.57 -14.03
C GLN A 345 6.73 -12.71 -13.83
N ALA A 346 7.22 -12.62 -12.59
CA ALA A 346 8.44 -11.88 -12.26
C ALA A 346 9.74 -12.60 -12.70
N GLY A 347 9.66 -13.87 -13.14
CA GLY A 347 10.79 -14.59 -13.72
C GLY A 347 11.26 -15.82 -12.94
N GLU A 348 10.52 -16.27 -11.91
CA GLU A 348 10.80 -17.59 -11.31
C GLU A 348 10.32 -18.70 -12.27
N SER A 349 11.10 -19.80 -12.39
CA SER A 349 10.76 -20.93 -13.25
C SER A 349 9.68 -21.82 -12.62
N LEU A 350 8.45 -21.31 -12.50
CA LEU A 350 7.33 -21.95 -11.83
C LEU A 350 6.18 -22.32 -12.78
N GLN A 351 6.39 -22.23 -14.10
CA GLN A 351 5.34 -22.41 -15.11
C GLN A 351 4.60 -23.75 -14.96
N GLU A 352 5.33 -24.88 -14.83
CA GLU A 352 4.71 -26.20 -14.63
C GLU A 352 3.82 -26.26 -13.38
N LEU A 353 4.24 -25.58 -12.31
CA LEU A 353 3.48 -25.53 -11.06
C LEU A 353 2.22 -24.65 -11.22
N CYS A 354 2.34 -23.54 -11.89
CA CYS A 354 1.23 -22.65 -12.22
C CYS A 354 0.19 -23.37 -13.10
N ASP A 355 0.62 -24.01 -14.20
CA ASP A 355 -0.27 -24.73 -15.11
C ASP A 355 -1.00 -25.87 -14.40
N TRP A 356 -0.27 -26.61 -13.55
CA TRP A 356 -0.88 -27.68 -12.78
C TRP A 356 -1.99 -27.17 -11.84
N TRP A 357 -1.74 -26.09 -11.09
CA TRP A 357 -2.74 -25.52 -10.19
C TRP A 357 -3.90 -24.85 -10.95
N THR A 358 -3.64 -24.24 -12.10
CA THR A 358 -4.68 -23.70 -12.99
C THR A 358 -5.63 -24.80 -13.40
N ALA A 359 -5.09 -25.89 -13.97
CA ALA A 359 -5.89 -27.03 -14.40
C ALA A 359 -6.61 -27.70 -13.21
N PHE A 360 -5.92 -27.84 -12.05
CA PHE A 360 -6.45 -28.53 -10.88
C PHE A 360 -7.70 -27.87 -10.30
N GLN A 361 -7.79 -26.53 -10.33
CA GLN A 361 -8.94 -25.76 -9.84
C GLN A 361 -10.20 -25.97 -10.70
N GLU A 362 -10.03 -26.23 -11.98
CA GLU A 362 -11.12 -26.34 -12.96
C GLU A 362 -11.66 -27.78 -13.10
N GLN A 363 -10.99 -28.77 -12.52
CA GLN A 363 -11.35 -30.17 -12.65
C GLN A 363 -12.36 -30.62 -11.60
N SER A 364 -13.15 -31.64 -11.95
CA SER A 364 -14.03 -32.36 -11.02
C SER A 364 -13.19 -33.12 -9.97
N ASP A 365 -13.82 -33.47 -8.84
CA ASP A 365 -13.18 -34.22 -7.74
C ASP A 365 -12.51 -35.50 -8.20
N GLU A 366 -13.09 -36.20 -9.16
CA GLU A 366 -12.52 -37.43 -9.71
C GLU A 366 -11.27 -37.15 -10.54
N GLN A 367 -11.30 -36.15 -11.39
CA GLN A 367 -10.17 -35.71 -12.22
C GLN A 367 -9.04 -35.16 -11.34
N GLN A 368 -9.35 -34.39 -10.29
CA GLN A 368 -8.37 -33.93 -9.31
C GLN A 368 -7.64 -35.10 -8.64
N ARG A 369 -8.34 -36.16 -8.26
CA ARG A 369 -7.73 -37.39 -7.73
C ARG A 369 -6.85 -38.09 -8.75
N GLN A 370 -7.23 -38.11 -10.03
CA GLN A 370 -6.44 -38.68 -11.11
C GLN A 370 -5.13 -37.88 -11.32
N MET A 371 -5.17 -36.55 -11.32
CA MET A 371 -4.00 -35.68 -11.40
C MET A 371 -3.02 -35.94 -10.26
N ILE A 372 -3.51 -36.06 -9.02
CA ILE A 372 -2.68 -36.41 -7.86
C ILE A 372 -2.03 -37.79 -8.02
N ASN A 373 -2.78 -38.80 -8.51
CA ASN A 373 -2.28 -40.14 -8.69
C ASN A 373 -1.19 -40.21 -9.77
N GLN A 374 -1.28 -39.40 -10.83
CA GLN A 374 -0.24 -39.29 -11.85
C GLN A 374 1.09 -38.78 -11.26
N LEU A 375 1.08 -37.78 -10.40
CA LEU A 375 2.26 -37.29 -9.67
C LEU A 375 2.91 -38.39 -8.79
N ASN A 376 2.09 -39.27 -8.20
CA ASN A 376 2.55 -40.35 -7.35
C ASN A 376 3.23 -41.45 -8.16
N LYS A 377 2.72 -41.76 -9.37
CA LYS A 377 3.28 -42.79 -10.27
C LYS A 377 4.65 -42.38 -10.83
N GLY A 378 4.90 -41.15 -11.18
CA GLY A 378 6.16 -40.66 -11.75
C GLY A 378 7.40 -40.91 -10.89
N GLN A 379 7.28 -40.94 -9.56
CA GLN A 379 8.39 -41.26 -8.65
C GLN A 379 8.54 -42.76 -8.30
N GLY A 380 7.50 -43.56 -8.50
CA GLY A 380 7.55 -44.99 -8.25
C GLY A 380 8.52 -45.70 -9.15
N GLN A 381 8.71 -45.23 -10.37
CA GLN A 381 9.66 -45.77 -11.33
C GLN A 381 11.14 -45.47 -10.99
N GLY A 382 11.42 -44.29 -10.42
CA GLY A 382 12.78 -43.91 -10.00
C GLY A 382 13.29 -44.74 -8.81
N LYS A 383 12.46 -45.05 -7.84
CA LYS A 383 12.82 -45.86 -6.66
C LYS A 383 12.98 -47.36 -7.01
N LYS A 384 12.16 -47.89 -7.94
CA LYS A 384 12.29 -49.27 -8.40
C LYS A 384 13.58 -49.50 -9.21
N ARG A 385 13.99 -48.53 -10.04
CA ARG A 385 15.24 -48.59 -10.82
C ARG A 385 16.49 -48.57 -9.91
N ARG A 386 16.51 -47.75 -8.87
CA ARG A 386 17.61 -47.65 -7.90
C ARG A 386 17.73 -48.89 -7.00
N ARG A 387 16.61 -49.53 -6.63
CA ARG A 387 16.58 -50.77 -5.85
C ARG A 387 17.03 -51.98 -6.69
N ARG A 388 16.70 -52.02 -8.00
CA ARG A 388 17.15 -53.07 -8.92
C ARG A 388 18.65 -52.98 -9.22
N SER A 389 19.25 -51.80 -9.36
CA SER A 389 20.68 -51.60 -9.56
C SER A 389 21.50 -52.02 -8.31
N ARG A 390 21.00 -51.73 -7.09
CA ARG A 390 21.66 -52.14 -5.84
C ARG A 390 21.63 -53.66 -5.64
N LYS A 391 20.53 -54.34 -6.00
CA LYS A 391 20.46 -55.82 -5.94
C LYS A 391 21.35 -56.52 -6.98
N LYS A 392 21.57 -55.93 -8.15
CA LYS A 392 22.46 -56.47 -9.18
C LYS A 392 23.95 -56.34 -8.80
N ASN A 393 24.34 -55.29 -8.07
CA ASN A 393 25.72 -55.11 -7.58
C ASN A 393 26.06 -55.97 -6.34
N SER A 394 25.06 -56.33 -5.49
CA SER A 394 25.31 -57.28 -4.38
C SER A 394 25.44 -58.73 -4.84
N ALA A 395 24.72 -59.13 -5.90
CA ALA A 395 24.84 -60.48 -6.49
C ALA A 395 26.16 -60.72 -7.28
N ARG A 396 26.80 -59.62 -7.73
CA ARG A 396 28.12 -59.72 -8.40
C ARG A 396 29.30 -59.78 -7.42
N LYS A 397 29.14 -59.42 -6.16
CA LYS A 397 30.18 -59.51 -5.13
C LYS A 397 30.21 -60.87 -4.37
N SER A 398 29.15 -61.67 -4.49
CA SER A 398 29.10 -63.03 -3.88
C SER A 398 29.52 -64.19 -4.80
N SER A 399 29.94 -63.90 -6.05
CA SER A 399 30.39 -64.86 -6.98
C SER A 399 31.92 -64.74 -7.31
N ALA A 400 32.64 -63.93 -6.47
CA ALA A 400 34.11 -63.77 -6.59
C ALA A 400 34.76 -63.89 -5.20
N SER A 401 34.46 -65.04 -4.52
CA SER A 401 35.21 -65.55 -3.35
C SER A 401 35.27 -66.99 -3.43
#